data_51a029eb78c8f772efd95cc129b8da61
#
_entry.id   51a029eb78c8f772efd95cc129b8da61
#
_cell.length_a   1.000
_cell.length_b   1.000
_cell.length_c   1.000
_cell.angle_alpha   90.00
_cell.angle_beta   90.00
_cell.angle_gamma   90.00
#
_symmetry.space_group_name_H-M   'P 1'
#
loop_
_entity.id
_entity.type
_entity.pdbx_description
1 polymer ?
#
loop_
_entity_poly.entity_id
_entity_poly.type
_entity_poly.pdbx_seq_one_letter_code
_entity_poly.pdbx_strand_id
1 'polypeptide(L)'
;MASILVLNGCADLDVGNTNAPDQSRALAKPEDVESLIKSTFLSFWQGIHVTGGSFNPGVMADANTSSWGNYGMRELSSEPRAAANNSPAWNYAYALEDPWYYWYGAISAAKDGLASLKAGQEGGKTFLADAAADKRAEVFAKFIMGASNAMVAVYYDKGFYVDGTTDFSKTPELSDYNTLMASAITALKGVISDAEANASVAIPEDWMQIAGLTMGDLAKITHGLIARWTAGVARTAQERGAVNWADVKSHASKGKPFAPVGDGVYWWSRTQYYCGVSPSWGRADYKLIGPADKSGGYQTWLNTPVANRLAFSMTTDDKRLTGALGADGKQTQGLYAKNEYRTRLIASRGTYHQTFYVYNRNRDYAVDAGLQGPMYDLTQSELDLLTAEAELRVGTAAAAATLINKTRVGNGGLTAATDAKAGADTDQPNALDGSSLWSMLKYEAMLENTLIHPYTGYMNRRGWGDLTKGTPTHLAIPGKELEILLMENYTFGGQADAGKPGTAGRISNKGFRVRGFDIEFEKVTPLIDADLH
;
A
#
# COMPACT_ATOMS: atom_id res chain seq x y z
N MET A 1 -2.14 -57.73 56.17
CA MET A 1 -1.00 -57.07 55.50
C MET A 1 -1.51 -56.46 54.21
N ALA A 2 -1.68 -55.17 54.18
CA ALA A 2 -2.12 -54.43 52.99
C ALA A 2 -0.88 -53.77 52.41
N SER A 3 -0.48 -54.19 51.18
CA SER A 3 0.62 -53.57 50.44
C SER A 3 0.12 -52.30 49.76
N ILE A 4 0.67 -51.16 50.18
CA ILE A 4 0.49 -49.89 49.53
C ILE A 4 1.44 -49.83 48.34
N LEU A 5 0.89 -49.85 47.10
CA LEU A 5 1.63 -49.51 45.88
C LEU A 5 1.72 -47.98 45.82
N VAL A 6 2.91 -47.42 45.95
CA VAL A 6 3.23 -46.04 45.68
C VAL A 6 3.53 -45.95 44.18
N LEU A 7 2.61 -45.39 43.41
CA LEU A 7 2.84 -44.98 42.02
C LEU A 7 3.58 -43.62 42.02
N ASN A 8 4.91 -43.65 41.91
CA ASN A 8 5.70 -42.51 41.48
C ASN A 8 5.64 -42.42 39.96
N GLY A 9 4.81 -41.55 39.43
CA GLY A 9 4.66 -41.36 38.02
C GLY A 9 4.32 -39.91 37.70
N CYS A 10 5.23 -39.00 38.00
CA CYS A 10 5.31 -37.72 37.29
C CYS A 10 6.73 -37.65 36.75
N ALA A 11 6.99 -38.36 35.67
CA ALA A 11 8.11 -38.02 34.81
C ALA A 11 7.75 -36.70 34.13
N ASP A 12 8.63 -35.74 34.27
CA ASP A 12 8.59 -34.46 33.60
C ASP A 12 8.39 -34.67 32.10
N LEU A 13 7.23 -34.30 31.58
CA LEU A 13 6.88 -34.42 30.16
C LEU A 13 7.42 -33.23 29.35
N ASP A 14 8.51 -32.63 29.79
CA ASP A 14 9.26 -31.67 29.00
C ASP A 14 10.10 -32.43 27.96
N VAL A 15 9.42 -33.05 27.02
CA VAL A 15 10.03 -33.60 25.81
C VAL A 15 10.26 -32.44 24.88
N GLY A 16 11.40 -31.80 25.02
CA GLY A 16 11.85 -30.82 24.04
C GLY A 16 11.78 -31.45 22.66
N ASN A 17 10.94 -30.89 21.78
CA ASN A 17 10.85 -31.34 20.39
C ASN A 17 12.20 -31.08 19.70
N THR A 18 13.08 -32.06 19.69
CA THR A 18 14.42 -31.96 19.08
C THR A 18 14.37 -31.73 17.57
N ASN A 19 13.19 -31.87 16.94
CA ASN A 19 12.94 -31.60 15.52
C ASN A 19 12.29 -30.22 15.26
N ALA A 20 11.83 -29.51 16.30
CA ALA A 20 11.48 -28.09 16.13
C ALA A 20 12.79 -27.29 16.09
N PRO A 21 13.01 -26.44 15.09
CA PRO A 21 14.14 -25.51 15.14
C PRO A 21 13.95 -24.62 16.38
N ASP A 22 14.80 -24.82 17.38
CA ASP A 22 14.88 -23.89 18.50
C ASP A 22 15.35 -22.54 17.95
N GLN A 23 14.54 -21.50 18.14
CA GLN A 23 14.84 -20.15 17.66
C GLN A 23 16.22 -19.70 18.11
N SER A 24 16.62 -20.04 19.34
CA SER A 24 17.93 -19.73 19.88
C SER A 24 19.08 -20.42 19.12
N ARG A 25 18.85 -21.62 18.61
CA ARG A 25 19.83 -22.35 17.80
C ARG A 25 19.85 -21.87 16.36
N ALA A 26 18.69 -21.53 15.80
CA ALA A 26 18.56 -21.01 14.44
C ALA A 26 19.19 -19.61 14.29
N LEU A 27 19.19 -18.80 15.35
CA LEU A 27 19.75 -17.45 15.37
C LEU A 27 21.06 -17.35 16.17
N ALA A 28 21.77 -18.47 16.35
CA ALA A 28 23.06 -18.49 17.04
C ALA A 28 24.24 -17.98 16.18
N LYS A 29 24.07 -17.99 14.86
CA LYS A 29 25.13 -17.61 13.92
C LYS A 29 24.91 -16.23 13.35
N PRO A 30 25.98 -15.43 13.19
CA PRO A 30 25.89 -14.11 12.59
C PRO A 30 25.18 -14.08 11.22
N GLU A 31 25.49 -15.05 10.35
CA GLU A 31 24.94 -15.13 9.00
C GLU A 31 23.43 -15.37 9.00
N ASP A 32 22.92 -16.16 9.95
CA ASP A 32 21.50 -16.46 10.07
C ASP A 32 20.73 -15.21 10.57
N VAL A 33 21.30 -14.46 11.52
CA VAL A 33 20.73 -13.20 12.03
C VAL A 33 20.71 -12.14 10.93
N GLU A 34 21.80 -11.95 10.19
CA GLU A 34 21.85 -11.02 9.07
C GLU A 34 20.84 -11.39 7.98
N SER A 35 20.74 -12.70 7.66
CA SER A 35 19.77 -13.23 6.69
C SER A 35 18.32 -13.01 7.12
N LEU A 36 18.01 -13.19 8.40
CA LEU A 36 16.68 -12.89 8.93
C LEU A 36 16.34 -11.41 8.78
N ILE A 37 17.23 -10.52 9.22
CA ILE A 37 17.00 -9.07 9.16
C ILE A 37 16.82 -8.61 7.71
N LYS A 38 17.66 -9.04 6.77
CA LYS A 38 17.54 -8.65 5.36
C LYS A 38 16.23 -9.11 4.73
N SER A 39 15.72 -10.30 5.10
CA SER A 39 14.49 -10.86 4.54
C SER A 39 13.23 -10.09 4.92
N THR A 40 13.29 -9.26 5.97
CA THR A 40 12.13 -8.54 6.51
C THR A 40 11.57 -7.49 5.55
N PHE A 41 12.42 -6.88 4.69
CA PHE A 41 11.93 -5.93 3.70
C PHE A 41 11.08 -6.62 2.61
N LEU A 42 11.43 -7.86 2.24
CA LEU A 42 10.60 -8.63 1.31
C LEU A 42 9.20 -8.87 1.90
N SER A 43 9.09 -9.27 3.17
CA SER A 43 7.78 -9.43 3.83
C SER A 43 7.00 -8.11 3.88
N PHE A 44 7.66 -7.00 4.24
CA PHE A 44 7.06 -5.67 4.20
C PHE A 44 6.55 -5.30 2.81
N TRP A 45 7.37 -5.52 1.77
CA TRP A 45 7.03 -5.29 0.36
C TRP A 45 5.83 -6.14 -0.07
N GLN A 46 5.84 -7.42 0.26
CA GLN A 46 4.78 -8.35 -0.12
C GLN A 46 3.42 -7.95 0.49
N GLY A 47 3.41 -7.46 1.72
CA GLY A 47 2.20 -6.93 2.36
C GLY A 47 1.59 -5.74 1.62
N ILE A 48 2.40 -4.95 0.91
CA ILE A 48 1.95 -3.80 0.13
C ILE A 48 1.60 -4.20 -1.30
N HIS A 49 2.48 -4.92 -1.99
CA HIS A 49 2.46 -5.06 -3.44
C HIS A 49 2.00 -6.43 -3.94
N VAL A 50 2.17 -7.51 -3.16
CA VAL A 50 2.00 -8.88 -3.66
C VAL A 50 0.71 -9.54 -3.18
N THR A 51 0.21 -9.21 -2.00
CA THR A 51 -1.02 -9.79 -1.46
C THR A 51 -2.24 -9.51 -2.35
N GLY A 52 -3.27 -10.35 -2.27
CA GLY A 52 -4.55 -10.08 -2.92
C GLY A 52 -5.17 -8.75 -2.50
N GLY A 53 -4.88 -8.31 -1.28
CA GLY A 53 -5.31 -7.03 -0.72
C GLY A 53 -4.75 -5.80 -1.42
N SER A 54 -3.68 -5.91 -2.20
CA SER A 54 -3.07 -4.77 -2.91
C SER A 54 -3.99 -4.09 -3.93
N PHE A 55 -5.03 -4.78 -4.42
CA PHE A 55 -6.05 -4.17 -5.29
C PHE A 55 -7.08 -3.33 -4.54
N ASN A 56 -7.35 -3.65 -3.28
CA ASN A 56 -8.47 -3.09 -2.54
C ASN A 56 -8.40 -1.57 -2.38
N PRO A 57 -7.26 -0.97 -2.03
CA PRO A 57 -7.16 0.48 -1.93
C PRO A 57 -7.45 1.19 -3.25
N GLY A 58 -6.99 0.64 -4.37
CA GLY A 58 -7.22 1.21 -5.70
C GLY A 58 -8.68 1.21 -6.12
N VAL A 59 -9.43 0.12 -5.83
CA VAL A 59 -10.86 0.05 -6.17
C VAL A 59 -11.73 0.83 -5.17
N MET A 60 -11.35 0.88 -3.89
CA MET A 60 -12.00 1.74 -2.91
C MET A 60 -11.84 3.22 -3.26
N ALA A 61 -10.70 3.58 -3.83
CA ALA A 61 -10.42 4.93 -4.30
C ALA A 61 -11.03 5.26 -5.68
N ASP A 62 -11.74 4.33 -6.31
CA ASP A 62 -12.19 4.46 -7.70
C ASP A 62 -11.04 4.88 -8.65
N ALA A 63 -9.83 4.39 -8.40
CA ALA A 63 -8.70 4.50 -9.33
C ALA A 63 -8.73 3.35 -10.35
N ASN A 64 -9.06 2.14 -9.87
CA ASN A 64 -9.19 0.94 -10.68
C ASN A 64 -10.63 0.46 -10.70
N THR A 65 -11.05 -0.07 -11.85
CA THR A 65 -12.35 -0.75 -11.94
C THR A 65 -12.31 -2.10 -11.25
N SER A 66 -13.49 -2.57 -10.83
CA SER A 66 -13.71 -3.91 -10.28
C SER A 66 -14.19 -4.92 -11.33
N SER A 67 -13.81 -4.77 -12.57
CA SER A 67 -14.32 -5.60 -13.69
C SER A 67 -14.04 -7.09 -13.53
N TRP A 68 -13.12 -7.48 -12.66
CA TRP A 68 -12.79 -8.88 -12.39
C TRP A 68 -13.51 -9.45 -11.17
N GLY A 69 -13.77 -8.79 -10.13
CA GLY A 69 -14.48 -9.27 -8.93
C GLY A 69 -13.70 -10.20 -7.99
N ASN A 70 -12.41 -10.53 -8.28
CA ASN A 70 -11.55 -11.27 -7.36
C ASN A 70 -11.08 -10.37 -6.21
N TYR A 71 -10.52 -10.98 -5.15
CA TYR A 71 -9.93 -10.27 -4.01
C TYR A 71 -10.87 -9.32 -3.27
N GLY A 72 -12.19 -9.49 -3.42
CA GLY A 72 -13.17 -8.59 -2.84
C GLY A 72 -13.33 -7.26 -3.57
N MET A 73 -12.71 -7.10 -4.74
CA MET A 73 -12.75 -5.84 -5.51
C MET A 73 -14.18 -5.37 -5.81
N ARG A 74 -15.08 -6.30 -6.18
CA ARG A 74 -16.49 -5.97 -6.47
C ARG A 74 -17.20 -5.44 -5.23
N GLU A 75 -17.06 -6.12 -4.12
CA GLU A 75 -17.74 -5.82 -2.87
C GLU A 75 -17.28 -4.46 -2.32
N LEU A 76 -15.97 -4.17 -2.42
CA LEU A 76 -15.39 -2.92 -1.92
C LEU A 76 -15.62 -1.71 -2.84
N SER A 77 -15.98 -1.93 -4.11
CA SER A 77 -16.24 -0.85 -5.09
C SER A 77 -17.69 -0.75 -5.53
N SER A 78 -18.59 -1.61 -5.03
CA SER A 78 -20.03 -1.57 -5.40
C SER A 78 -20.64 -0.19 -5.15
N GLU A 79 -21.61 0.22 -5.98
CA GLU A 79 -22.43 1.40 -5.74
C GLU A 79 -23.91 1.01 -5.75
N PRO A 80 -24.64 1.26 -4.66
CA PRO A 80 -24.19 1.87 -3.41
C PRO A 80 -23.17 1.00 -2.66
N ARG A 81 -22.24 1.62 -1.94
CA ARG A 81 -21.21 0.93 -1.14
C ARG A 81 -21.87 0.07 -0.06
N ALA A 82 -21.38 -1.13 0.12
CA ALA A 82 -21.67 -2.01 1.26
C ALA A 82 -20.54 -1.92 2.30
N ALA A 83 -20.84 -2.40 3.52
CA ALA A 83 -19.78 -2.59 4.51
C ALA A 83 -18.78 -3.65 4.05
N ALA A 84 -17.50 -3.48 4.40
CA ALA A 84 -16.47 -4.48 4.12
C ALA A 84 -16.82 -5.79 4.84
N ASN A 85 -16.64 -6.93 4.18
CA ASN A 85 -16.92 -8.22 4.80
C ASN A 85 -15.71 -8.68 5.61
N ASN A 86 -15.78 -8.54 6.94
CA ASN A 86 -14.72 -8.94 7.85
C ASN A 86 -14.93 -10.36 8.44
N SER A 87 -15.76 -11.20 7.81
CA SER A 87 -15.93 -12.58 8.26
C SER A 87 -14.75 -13.46 7.84
N PRO A 88 -14.13 -14.22 8.76
CA PRO A 88 -13.08 -15.17 8.42
C PRO A 88 -13.53 -16.27 7.45
N ALA A 89 -14.85 -16.51 7.35
CA ALA A 89 -15.43 -17.46 6.42
C ALA A 89 -15.67 -16.89 5.02
N TRP A 90 -15.40 -15.61 4.79
CA TRP A 90 -15.54 -15.02 3.47
C TRP A 90 -14.46 -15.52 2.51
N ASN A 91 -14.85 -15.84 1.28
CA ASN A 91 -13.91 -16.41 0.29
C ASN A 91 -12.69 -15.53 -0.02
N TYR A 92 -12.81 -14.22 0.21
CA TYR A 92 -11.74 -13.25 -0.01
C TYR A 92 -11.22 -12.64 1.30
N ALA A 93 -11.47 -13.28 2.46
CA ALA A 93 -10.98 -12.79 3.77
C ALA A 93 -9.48 -12.51 3.74
N TYR A 94 -8.70 -13.39 3.09
CA TYR A 94 -7.27 -13.23 2.91
C TYR A 94 -6.87 -11.88 2.29
N ALA A 95 -7.71 -11.28 1.44
CA ALA A 95 -7.41 -9.98 0.85
C ALA A 95 -7.47 -8.80 1.86
N LEU A 96 -8.13 -9.00 3.01
CA LEU A 96 -8.14 -8.06 4.13
C LEU A 96 -7.15 -8.46 5.22
N GLU A 97 -6.84 -9.75 5.35
CA GLU A 97 -6.01 -10.34 6.39
C GLU A 97 -4.52 -10.33 6.04
N ASP A 98 -4.15 -10.68 4.80
CA ASP A 98 -2.75 -10.85 4.41
C ASP A 98 -1.88 -9.62 4.69
N PRO A 99 -2.29 -8.37 4.38
CA PRO A 99 -1.46 -7.21 4.71
C PRO A 99 -1.12 -7.13 6.20
N TRP A 100 -2.10 -7.41 7.08
CA TRP A 100 -1.89 -7.46 8.53
C TRP A 100 -0.81 -8.46 8.92
N TYR A 101 -0.93 -9.71 8.46
CA TYR A 101 -0.01 -10.77 8.83
C TYR A 101 1.39 -10.58 8.22
N TYR A 102 1.49 -10.05 7.01
CA TYR A 102 2.78 -9.74 6.40
C TYR A 102 3.52 -8.64 7.14
N TRP A 103 2.82 -7.57 7.53
CA TRP A 103 3.48 -6.47 8.27
C TRP A 103 3.84 -6.88 9.69
N TYR A 104 2.98 -7.58 10.43
CA TYR A 104 3.34 -8.09 11.75
C TYR A 104 4.40 -9.21 11.67
N GLY A 105 4.41 -10.03 10.64
CA GLY A 105 5.48 -10.98 10.37
C GLY A 105 6.83 -10.29 10.15
N ALA A 106 6.85 -9.22 9.38
CA ALA A 106 8.05 -8.39 9.19
C ALA A 106 8.53 -7.75 10.51
N ILE A 107 7.60 -7.23 11.33
CA ILE A 107 7.91 -6.68 12.65
C ILE A 107 8.51 -7.75 13.56
N SER A 108 7.89 -8.94 13.65
CA SER A 108 8.34 -10.03 14.50
C SER A 108 9.75 -10.49 14.11
N ALA A 109 9.98 -10.75 12.82
CA ALA A 109 11.28 -11.16 12.32
C ALA A 109 12.36 -10.09 12.54
N ALA A 110 12.03 -8.80 12.33
CA ALA A 110 12.96 -7.71 12.58
C ALA A 110 13.30 -7.57 14.07
N LYS A 111 12.31 -7.74 14.96
CA LYS A 111 12.50 -7.73 16.41
C LYS A 111 13.38 -8.89 16.88
N ASP A 112 13.10 -10.09 16.42
CA ASP A 112 13.88 -11.29 16.78
C ASP A 112 15.33 -11.20 16.28
N GLY A 113 15.51 -10.74 15.04
CA GLY A 113 16.85 -10.47 14.50
C GLY A 113 17.60 -9.40 15.30
N LEU A 114 16.93 -8.32 15.67
CA LEU A 114 17.52 -7.26 16.50
C LEU A 114 17.89 -7.76 17.89
N ALA A 115 17.05 -8.57 18.53
CA ALA A 115 17.31 -9.15 19.85
C ALA A 115 18.55 -10.07 19.79
N SER A 116 18.63 -10.92 18.78
CA SER A 116 19.77 -11.84 18.58
C SER A 116 21.06 -11.07 18.26
N LEU A 117 20.99 -10.01 17.44
CA LEU A 117 22.13 -9.12 17.19
C LEU A 117 22.62 -8.49 18.49
N LYS A 118 21.73 -7.96 19.34
CA LYS A 118 22.09 -7.36 20.62
C LYS A 118 22.71 -8.36 21.59
N ALA A 119 22.17 -9.57 21.67
CA ALA A 119 22.74 -10.64 22.49
C ALA A 119 24.15 -11.02 22.00
N GLY A 120 24.37 -11.10 20.69
CA GLY A 120 25.70 -11.35 20.12
C GLY A 120 26.72 -10.24 20.38
N GLN A 121 26.27 -9.01 20.60
CA GLN A 121 27.09 -7.83 20.92
C GLN A 121 27.43 -7.68 22.42
N GLU A 122 26.98 -8.60 23.27
CA GLU A 122 27.25 -8.52 24.72
C GLU A 122 28.75 -8.40 25.02
N GLY A 123 29.08 -7.52 25.96
CA GLY A 123 30.46 -7.20 26.30
C GLY A 123 31.17 -6.29 25.30
N GLY A 124 30.42 -5.61 24.41
CA GLY A 124 30.97 -4.67 23.42
C GLY A 124 31.65 -5.33 22.22
N LYS A 125 31.29 -6.57 21.93
CA LYS A 125 31.82 -7.32 20.77
C LYS A 125 31.11 -6.91 19.49
N THR A 126 31.81 -7.03 18.39
CA THR A 126 31.21 -7.06 17.05
C THR A 126 30.66 -8.46 16.81
N PHE A 127 29.40 -8.55 16.35
CA PHE A 127 28.73 -9.83 16.13
C PHE A 127 28.72 -10.23 14.65
N LEU A 128 28.38 -9.31 13.75
CA LEU A 128 28.43 -9.57 12.30
C LEU A 128 29.86 -9.38 11.77
N ALA A 129 30.01 -9.24 10.48
CA ALA A 129 31.31 -9.14 9.83
C ALA A 129 32.19 -7.99 10.37
N ASP A 130 31.59 -6.86 10.69
CA ASP A 130 32.24 -5.68 11.27
C ASP A 130 31.21 -4.77 11.98
N ALA A 131 31.69 -3.72 12.64
CA ALA A 131 30.83 -2.77 13.35
C ALA A 131 29.87 -2.00 12.42
N ALA A 132 30.22 -1.80 11.16
CA ALA A 132 29.35 -1.17 10.17
C ALA A 132 28.19 -2.11 9.77
N ALA A 133 28.48 -3.42 9.64
CA ALA A 133 27.46 -4.44 9.40
C ALA A 133 26.49 -4.54 10.59
N ASP A 134 26.99 -4.55 11.82
CA ASP A 134 26.18 -4.53 13.03
C ASP A 134 25.25 -3.31 13.05
N LYS A 135 25.78 -2.12 12.77
CA LYS A 135 24.98 -0.88 12.78
C LYS A 135 23.96 -0.84 11.66
N ARG A 136 24.33 -1.29 10.47
CA ARG A 136 23.40 -1.45 9.34
C ARG A 136 22.22 -2.34 9.71
N ALA A 137 22.50 -3.52 10.25
CA ALA A 137 21.47 -4.48 10.64
C ALA A 137 20.53 -3.93 11.72
N GLU A 138 21.09 -3.25 12.74
CA GLU A 138 20.31 -2.59 13.79
C GLU A 138 19.35 -1.54 13.22
N VAL A 139 19.87 -0.63 12.41
CA VAL A 139 19.08 0.49 11.84
C VAL A 139 18.04 -0.04 10.87
N PHE A 140 18.38 -1.03 10.06
CA PHE A 140 17.46 -1.62 9.12
C PHE A 140 16.32 -2.37 9.81
N ALA A 141 16.58 -3.14 10.87
CA ALA A 141 15.53 -3.78 11.65
C ALA A 141 14.56 -2.74 12.27
N LYS A 142 15.09 -1.64 12.82
CA LYS A 142 14.27 -0.52 13.32
C LYS A 142 13.45 0.14 12.22
N PHE A 143 14.03 0.31 11.02
CA PHE A 143 13.32 0.83 9.85
C PHE A 143 12.11 -0.04 9.49
N ILE A 144 12.30 -1.35 9.39
CA ILE A 144 11.22 -2.29 9.05
C ILE A 144 10.10 -2.27 10.09
N MET A 145 10.46 -2.29 11.39
CA MET A 145 9.45 -2.21 12.46
C MET A 145 8.65 -0.89 12.38
N GLY A 146 9.34 0.24 12.20
CA GLY A 146 8.68 1.54 12.06
C GLY A 146 7.79 1.63 10.81
N ALA A 147 8.28 1.18 9.66
CA ALA A 147 7.56 1.20 8.39
C ALA A 147 6.32 0.30 8.41
N SER A 148 6.45 -0.91 8.99
CA SER A 148 5.34 -1.86 9.10
C SER A 148 4.26 -1.36 10.06
N ASN A 149 4.62 -0.82 11.23
CA ASN A 149 3.66 -0.17 12.14
C ASN A 149 2.92 0.99 11.45
N ALA A 150 3.62 1.79 10.63
CA ALA A 150 3.01 2.87 9.86
C ALA A 150 1.99 2.34 8.84
N MET A 151 2.28 1.23 8.15
CA MET A 151 1.34 0.64 7.20
C MET A 151 0.11 0.03 7.88
N VAL A 152 0.26 -0.59 9.06
CA VAL A 152 -0.89 -1.01 9.89
C VAL A 152 -1.75 0.22 10.22
N ALA A 153 -1.14 1.31 10.70
CA ALA A 153 -1.84 2.54 11.02
C ALA A 153 -2.48 3.22 9.81
N VAL A 154 -1.94 3.05 8.60
CA VAL A 154 -2.54 3.56 7.36
C VAL A 154 -3.82 2.83 7.01
N TYR A 155 -3.91 1.54 7.25
CA TYR A 155 -4.95 0.71 6.65
C TYR A 155 -6.03 0.25 7.62
N TYR A 156 -5.66 -0.08 8.86
CA TYR A 156 -6.58 -0.56 9.88
C TYR A 156 -6.97 0.53 10.88
N ASP A 157 -8.08 0.35 11.57
CA ASP A 157 -8.57 1.30 12.59
C ASP A 157 -7.73 1.27 13.86
N LYS A 158 -7.15 0.13 14.17
CA LYS A 158 -6.32 -0.14 15.34
C LYS A 158 -5.21 -1.12 15.00
N GLY A 159 -4.17 -1.14 15.83
CA GLY A 159 -3.10 -2.13 15.76
C GLY A 159 -2.28 -2.15 17.04
N PHE A 160 -1.39 -3.13 17.14
CA PHE A 160 -0.40 -3.24 18.20
C PHE A 160 0.84 -2.45 17.78
N TYR A 161 1.29 -1.52 18.62
CA TYR A 161 2.63 -0.96 18.41
C TYR A 161 3.66 -1.94 18.93
N VAL A 162 4.55 -2.39 18.07
CA VAL A 162 5.62 -3.34 18.39
C VAL A 162 6.96 -2.79 17.93
N ASP A 163 7.92 -2.75 18.83
CA ASP A 163 9.31 -2.38 18.57
C ASP A 163 10.30 -3.33 19.25
N GLY A 164 11.60 -3.01 19.20
CA GLY A 164 12.64 -3.83 19.80
C GLY A 164 12.56 -4.00 21.33
N THR A 165 11.77 -3.16 22.02
CA THR A 165 11.61 -3.18 23.49
C THR A 165 10.33 -3.85 23.95
N THR A 166 9.43 -4.18 23.03
CA THR A 166 8.12 -4.77 23.36
C THR A 166 8.29 -6.13 24.02
N ASP A 167 7.69 -6.28 25.22
CA ASP A 167 7.68 -7.52 26.00
C ASP A 167 6.46 -8.37 25.65
N PHE A 168 6.68 -9.48 24.95
CA PHE A 168 5.63 -10.43 24.57
C PHE A 168 5.23 -11.42 25.70
N SER A 169 5.81 -11.32 26.90
CA SER A 169 5.26 -12.03 28.07
C SER A 169 3.85 -11.52 28.43
N LYS A 170 3.47 -10.36 27.90
CA LYS A 170 2.15 -9.73 28.00
C LYS A 170 1.62 -9.46 26.61
N THR A 171 0.31 -9.62 26.41
CA THR A 171 -0.34 -9.19 25.16
C THR A 171 -0.22 -7.67 25.03
N PRO A 172 0.37 -7.13 23.95
CA PRO A 172 0.42 -5.70 23.71
C PRO A 172 -0.99 -5.10 23.67
N GLU A 173 -1.13 -3.85 24.10
CA GLU A 173 -2.40 -3.14 24.00
C GLU A 173 -2.64 -2.63 22.58
N LEU A 174 -3.91 -2.68 22.15
CA LEU A 174 -4.33 -2.09 20.89
C LEU A 174 -4.35 -0.57 20.98
N SER A 175 -3.69 0.07 20.05
CA SER A 175 -3.70 1.53 19.86
C SER A 175 -4.57 1.91 18.66
N ASP A 176 -5.23 3.05 18.72
CA ASP A 176 -5.87 3.63 17.55
C ASP A 176 -4.81 4.04 16.48
N TYR A 177 -5.27 4.20 15.24
CA TYR A 177 -4.38 4.46 14.11
C TYR A 177 -3.56 5.75 14.25
N ASN A 178 -4.07 6.79 14.92
CA ASN A 178 -3.33 8.04 15.12
C ASN A 178 -2.19 7.85 16.12
N THR A 179 -2.46 7.21 17.23
CA THR A 179 -1.46 6.87 18.27
C THR A 179 -0.39 5.94 17.69
N LEU A 180 -0.82 4.91 16.96
CA LEU A 180 0.09 3.97 16.29
C LEU A 180 0.99 4.68 15.27
N MET A 181 0.42 5.55 14.42
CA MET A 181 1.20 6.33 13.45
C MET A 181 2.18 7.28 14.14
N ALA A 182 1.77 7.98 15.19
CA ALA A 182 2.65 8.89 15.91
C ALA A 182 3.88 8.16 16.49
N SER A 183 3.66 6.97 17.06
CA SER A 183 4.74 6.11 17.56
C SER A 183 5.66 5.63 16.42
N ALA A 184 5.08 5.18 15.30
CA ALA A 184 5.83 4.75 14.12
C ALA A 184 6.69 5.89 13.54
N ILE A 185 6.14 7.10 13.39
CA ILE A 185 6.88 8.27 12.90
C ILE A 185 8.02 8.65 13.86
N THR A 186 7.79 8.56 15.17
CA THR A 186 8.84 8.81 16.17
C THR A 186 9.99 7.82 16.03
N ALA A 187 9.69 6.53 15.89
CA ALA A 187 10.70 5.50 15.65
C ALA A 187 11.48 5.74 14.34
N LEU A 188 10.77 6.09 13.25
CA LEU A 188 11.39 6.38 11.96
C LEU A 188 12.26 7.65 11.98
N LYS A 189 11.93 8.66 12.76
CA LYS A 189 12.81 9.81 12.99
C LYS A 189 14.12 9.39 13.69
N GLY A 190 14.06 8.41 14.59
CA GLY A 190 15.25 7.78 15.18
C GLY A 190 16.08 7.02 14.14
N VAL A 191 15.42 6.30 13.23
CA VAL A 191 16.11 5.64 12.10
C VAL A 191 16.84 6.64 11.21
N ILE A 192 16.23 7.78 10.88
CA ILE A 192 16.90 8.84 10.11
C ILE A 192 18.17 9.29 10.82
N SER A 193 18.09 9.62 12.10
CA SER A 193 19.26 10.07 12.88
C SER A 193 20.39 9.04 12.89
N ASP A 194 20.06 7.77 13.16
CA ASP A 194 21.02 6.67 13.18
C ASP A 194 21.63 6.42 11.79
N ALA A 195 20.83 6.51 10.72
CA ALA A 195 21.26 6.30 9.35
C ALA A 195 22.14 7.46 8.83
N GLU A 196 21.79 8.71 9.14
CA GLU A 196 22.62 9.88 8.78
C GLU A 196 23.97 9.87 9.48
N ALA A 197 24.03 9.45 10.75
CA ALA A 197 25.29 9.28 11.50
C ALA A 197 26.21 8.22 10.87
N ASN A 198 25.69 7.34 10.04
CA ASN A 198 26.39 6.25 9.36
C ASN A 198 26.19 6.30 7.83
N ALA A 199 26.04 7.48 7.26
CA ALA A 199 25.54 7.70 5.90
C ALA A 199 26.34 6.98 4.79
N SER A 200 27.63 6.74 4.98
CA SER A 200 28.50 6.08 3.99
C SER A 200 28.44 4.54 4.01
N VAL A 201 27.80 3.95 5.03
CA VAL A 201 27.69 2.49 5.14
C VAL A 201 26.79 1.97 4.03
N ALA A 202 27.32 1.03 3.23
CA ALA A 202 26.56 0.43 2.13
C ALA A 202 25.46 -0.51 2.64
N ILE A 203 24.32 -0.49 1.99
CA ILE A 203 23.26 -1.51 2.13
C ILE A 203 23.39 -2.45 0.93
N PRO A 204 23.62 -3.76 1.14
CA PRO A 204 23.69 -4.72 0.06
C PRO A 204 22.43 -4.70 -0.81
N GLU A 205 22.60 -4.91 -2.11
CA GLU A 205 21.51 -4.85 -3.09
C GLU A 205 20.34 -5.76 -2.73
N ASP A 206 20.63 -6.97 -2.27
CA ASP A 206 19.66 -8.02 -1.94
C ASP A 206 18.81 -7.73 -0.69
N TRP A 207 19.06 -6.62 0.03
CA TRP A 207 18.23 -6.19 1.16
C TRP A 207 16.94 -5.49 0.70
N MET A 208 17.03 -4.71 -0.38
CA MET A 208 15.90 -3.94 -0.93
C MET A 208 15.75 -4.11 -2.46
N GLN A 209 16.54 -4.98 -3.09
CA GLN A 209 16.64 -5.10 -4.56
C GLN A 209 16.96 -3.77 -5.25
N ILE A 210 17.87 -2.99 -4.66
CA ILE A 210 18.31 -1.70 -5.19
C ILE A 210 19.82 -1.62 -5.08
N ALA A 211 20.50 -1.55 -6.22
CA ALA A 211 21.94 -1.43 -6.28
C ALA A 211 22.44 -0.08 -5.76
N GLY A 212 23.58 -0.11 -5.08
CA GLY A 212 24.33 1.10 -4.66
C GLY A 212 23.68 1.92 -3.56
N LEU A 213 22.73 1.35 -2.79
CA LEU A 213 22.16 2.03 -1.63
C LEU A 213 23.16 2.18 -0.50
N THR A 214 23.04 3.29 0.22
CA THR A 214 23.72 3.55 1.48
C THR A 214 22.73 3.83 2.61
N MET A 215 23.20 3.85 3.84
CA MET A 215 22.36 4.26 4.97
C MET A 215 21.92 5.73 4.85
N GLY A 216 22.74 6.61 4.25
CA GLY A 216 22.31 7.96 3.90
C GLY A 216 21.15 8.01 2.90
N ASP A 217 21.09 7.05 1.97
CA ASP A 217 19.95 6.90 1.08
C ASP A 217 18.72 6.35 1.81
N LEU A 218 18.90 5.41 2.74
CA LEU A 218 17.82 4.92 3.60
C LEU A 218 17.19 6.05 4.42
N ALA A 219 18.01 6.96 4.98
CA ALA A 219 17.51 8.14 5.67
C ALA A 219 16.62 9.01 4.76
N LYS A 220 17.06 9.26 3.52
CA LYS A 220 16.27 10.04 2.54
C LYS A 220 15.00 9.31 2.11
N ILE A 221 15.05 8.00 1.88
CA ILE A 221 13.85 7.19 1.60
C ILE A 221 12.88 7.30 2.79
N THR A 222 13.38 7.15 4.01
CA THR A 222 12.58 7.26 5.24
C THR A 222 11.94 8.65 5.37
N HIS A 223 12.62 9.73 5.00
CA HIS A 223 12.03 11.06 4.93
C HIS A 223 10.82 11.09 3.99
N GLY A 224 10.95 10.57 2.78
CA GLY A 224 9.84 10.52 1.81
C GLY A 224 8.65 9.70 2.32
N LEU A 225 8.91 8.56 2.96
CA LEU A 225 7.87 7.72 3.56
C LEU A 225 7.18 8.40 4.74
N ILE A 226 7.91 9.12 5.61
CA ILE A 226 7.32 9.92 6.69
C ILE A 226 6.37 10.98 6.10
N ALA A 227 6.77 11.68 5.03
CA ALA A 227 5.89 12.67 4.38
C ALA A 227 4.59 12.02 3.88
N ARG A 228 4.68 10.89 3.18
CA ARG A 228 3.53 10.10 2.71
C ARG A 228 2.61 9.72 3.85
N TRP A 229 3.14 9.10 4.90
CA TRP A 229 2.33 8.54 5.99
C TRP A 229 1.75 9.61 6.92
N THR A 230 2.49 10.68 7.18
CA THR A 230 1.98 11.81 7.98
C THR A 230 0.76 12.46 7.31
N ALA A 231 0.79 12.64 6.00
CA ALA A 231 -0.36 13.13 5.25
C ALA A 231 -1.44 12.04 5.07
N GLY A 232 -1.01 10.80 4.84
CA GLY A 232 -1.86 9.67 4.45
C GLY A 232 -2.66 9.05 5.57
N VAL A 233 -2.28 9.23 6.85
CA VAL A 233 -3.00 8.65 7.99
C VAL A 233 -4.39 9.25 8.19
N ALA A 234 -4.62 10.47 7.75
CA ALA A 234 -5.90 11.16 7.89
C ALA A 234 -7.06 10.38 7.25
N ARG A 235 -8.17 10.27 7.99
CA ARG A 235 -9.39 9.55 7.60
C ARG A 235 -10.47 10.46 7.03
N THR A 236 -10.37 11.75 7.31
CA THR A 236 -11.35 12.77 6.94
C THR A 236 -10.65 14.03 6.46
N ALA A 237 -11.39 14.90 5.75
CA ALA A 237 -10.89 16.21 5.34
C ALA A 237 -10.50 17.08 6.55
N GLN A 238 -11.22 16.96 7.66
CA GLN A 238 -10.89 17.67 8.89
C GLN A 238 -9.53 17.21 9.45
N GLU A 239 -9.31 15.90 9.55
CA GLU A 239 -8.01 15.36 10.00
C GLU A 239 -6.89 15.77 9.06
N ARG A 240 -7.09 15.69 7.73
CA ARG A 240 -6.08 16.09 6.75
C ARG A 240 -5.78 17.59 6.81
N GLY A 241 -6.80 18.41 7.07
CA GLY A 241 -6.62 19.84 7.33
C GLY A 241 -5.77 20.13 8.58
N ALA A 242 -5.83 19.26 9.59
CA ALA A 242 -5.09 19.38 10.84
C ALA A 242 -3.67 18.77 10.82
N VAL A 243 -3.25 18.12 9.72
CA VAL A 243 -1.90 17.58 9.56
C VAL A 243 -0.86 18.70 9.68
N ASN A 244 0.28 18.41 10.28
CA ASN A 244 1.42 19.31 10.28
C ASN A 244 2.08 19.38 8.88
N TRP A 245 1.50 20.21 8.01
CA TRP A 245 1.95 20.34 6.62
C TRP A 245 3.33 20.97 6.47
N ALA A 246 3.80 21.72 7.46
CA ALA A 246 5.19 22.20 7.49
C ALA A 246 6.17 21.02 7.68
N ASP A 247 5.83 20.04 8.54
CA ASP A 247 6.63 18.83 8.73
C ASP A 247 6.59 17.94 7.47
N VAL A 248 5.40 17.74 6.87
CA VAL A 248 5.25 17.03 5.58
C VAL A 248 6.15 17.64 4.51
N LYS A 249 6.10 18.96 4.31
CA LYS A 249 6.95 19.70 3.35
C LYS A 249 8.43 19.50 3.63
N SER A 250 8.84 19.63 4.90
CA SER A 250 10.22 19.45 5.32
C SER A 250 10.72 18.05 5.01
N HIS A 251 9.92 17.02 5.27
CA HIS A 251 10.26 15.64 4.99
C HIS A 251 10.24 15.34 3.49
N ALA A 252 9.23 15.76 2.75
CA ALA A 252 9.12 15.56 1.30
C ALA A 252 10.32 16.17 0.55
N SER A 253 10.77 17.37 0.94
CA SER A 253 11.91 18.03 0.31
C SER A 253 13.25 17.30 0.48
N LYS A 254 13.38 16.44 1.50
CA LYS A 254 14.55 15.61 1.77
C LYS A 254 14.35 14.17 1.25
N GLY A 255 13.15 13.85 0.79
CA GLY A 255 12.80 12.52 0.34
C GLY A 255 13.57 12.09 -0.91
N LYS A 256 13.86 10.79 -1.01
CA LYS A 256 14.44 10.16 -2.20
C LYS A 256 13.46 9.13 -2.76
N PRO A 257 13.12 9.21 -4.05
CA PRO A 257 12.41 8.14 -4.73
C PRO A 257 13.15 6.81 -4.65
N PHE A 258 12.39 5.70 -4.67
CA PHE A 258 13.00 4.38 -4.75
C PHE A 258 12.12 3.40 -5.54
N ALA A 259 12.79 2.42 -6.15
CA ALA A 259 12.18 1.39 -6.95
C ALA A 259 13.00 0.10 -6.82
N PRO A 260 12.56 -0.89 -6.03
CA PRO A 260 13.13 -2.22 -6.06
C PRO A 260 13.08 -2.81 -7.47
N VAL A 261 14.08 -3.63 -7.81
CA VAL A 261 14.10 -4.33 -9.10
C VAL A 261 13.36 -5.65 -8.96
N GLY A 262 12.32 -5.84 -9.75
CA GLY A 262 11.55 -7.07 -9.80
C GLY A 262 12.36 -8.24 -10.36
N ASP A 263 12.13 -9.45 -9.81
CA ASP A 263 12.74 -10.71 -10.26
C ASP A 263 11.74 -11.65 -10.95
N GLY A 264 10.47 -11.25 -10.98
CA GLY A 264 9.37 -12.03 -11.55
C GLY A 264 8.92 -13.20 -10.68
N VAL A 265 9.50 -13.40 -9.48
CA VAL A 265 9.20 -14.53 -8.58
C VAL A 265 8.73 -14.05 -7.21
N TYR A 266 9.61 -13.40 -6.46
CA TYR A 266 9.32 -12.91 -5.11
C TYR A 266 9.11 -11.40 -5.06
N TRP A 267 9.85 -10.68 -5.90
CA TRP A 267 9.82 -9.24 -6.04
C TRP A 267 9.00 -8.85 -7.27
N TRP A 268 7.74 -8.57 -7.07
CA TRP A 268 6.83 -8.13 -8.12
C TRP A 268 5.69 -7.28 -7.54
N SER A 269 4.88 -6.69 -8.40
CA SER A 269 3.70 -5.92 -8.00
C SER A 269 2.46 -6.49 -8.68
N ARG A 270 1.53 -7.00 -7.87
CA ARG A 270 0.28 -7.59 -8.35
C ARG A 270 -0.57 -6.60 -9.13
N THR A 271 -0.70 -5.36 -8.62
CA THR A 271 -1.51 -4.34 -9.30
C THR A 271 -0.89 -3.92 -10.63
N GLN A 272 0.43 -3.75 -10.69
CA GLN A 272 1.14 -3.41 -11.93
C GLN A 272 1.02 -4.56 -12.95
N TYR A 273 1.17 -5.80 -12.51
CA TYR A 273 1.05 -6.96 -13.38
C TYR A 273 -0.37 -7.09 -13.95
N TYR A 274 -1.39 -7.24 -13.09
CA TYR A 274 -2.74 -7.54 -13.57
C TYR A 274 -3.44 -6.37 -14.25
N CYS A 275 -3.05 -5.14 -13.98
CA CYS A 275 -3.52 -3.99 -14.75
C CYS A 275 -2.78 -3.84 -16.08
N GLY A 276 -1.48 -4.16 -16.13
CA GLY A 276 -0.66 -4.06 -17.34
C GLY A 276 -0.83 -5.25 -18.30
N VAL A 277 -0.85 -6.49 -17.78
CA VAL A 277 -0.86 -7.72 -18.59
C VAL A 277 -2.26 -8.11 -19.00
N SER A 278 -3.22 -8.06 -18.08
CA SER A 278 -4.59 -8.47 -18.32
C SER A 278 -5.54 -7.29 -18.20
N PRO A 279 -5.79 -6.56 -19.28
CA PRO A 279 -6.61 -5.36 -19.25
C PRO A 279 -8.06 -5.59 -18.81
N SER A 280 -8.48 -6.85 -18.65
CA SER A 280 -9.77 -7.24 -18.11
C SER A 280 -9.81 -7.32 -16.58
N TRP A 281 -8.66 -7.31 -15.88
CA TRP A 281 -8.61 -7.42 -14.42
C TRP A 281 -8.85 -6.08 -13.72
N GLY A 282 -8.10 -5.05 -14.11
CA GLY A 282 -8.26 -3.71 -13.61
C GLY A 282 -8.02 -2.71 -14.74
N ARG A 283 -8.95 -1.78 -14.88
CA ARG A 283 -8.88 -0.70 -15.87
C ARG A 283 -8.91 0.63 -15.17
N ALA A 284 -8.53 1.69 -15.85
CA ALA A 284 -8.64 3.04 -15.31
C ALA A 284 -10.12 3.39 -15.10
N ASP A 285 -10.49 3.72 -13.87
CA ASP A 285 -11.86 4.13 -13.56
C ASP A 285 -12.15 5.52 -14.12
N TYR A 286 -13.39 5.76 -14.55
CA TYR A 286 -13.79 7.09 -15.03
C TYR A 286 -13.71 8.16 -13.94
N LYS A 287 -13.82 7.82 -12.67
CA LYS A 287 -13.61 8.77 -11.57
C LYS A 287 -12.15 9.17 -11.39
N LEU A 288 -11.21 8.37 -11.92
CA LEU A 288 -9.80 8.75 -12.01
C LEU A 288 -9.53 9.63 -13.23
N ILE A 289 -9.96 9.19 -14.42
CA ILE A 289 -9.56 9.80 -15.69
C ILE A 289 -10.57 10.81 -16.22
N GLY A 290 -11.83 10.68 -15.89
CA GLY A 290 -12.93 11.52 -16.36
C GLY A 290 -12.81 13.02 -16.03
N PRO A 291 -12.13 13.42 -14.92
CA PRO A 291 -11.85 14.84 -14.68
C PRO A 291 -11.08 15.55 -15.80
N ALA A 292 -10.48 14.83 -16.75
CA ALA A 292 -9.83 15.39 -17.93
C ALA A 292 -10.72 15.39 -19.18
N ASP A 293 -11.96 14.92 -19.09
CA ASP A 293 -12.86 14.85 -20.25
C ASP A 293 -13.42 16.21 -20.65
N LYS A 294 -13.20 16.59 -21.92
CA LYS A 294 -13.69 17.82 -22.54
C LYS A 294 -15.02 17.65 -23.28
N SER A 295 -15.46 16.39 -23.49
CA SER A 295 -16.67 16.11 -24.25
C SER A 295 -17.97 16.33 -23.49
N GLY A 296 -17.92 16.43 -22.15
CA GLY A 296 -19.08 16.40 -21.27
C GLY A 296 -19.61 14.99 -21.02
N GLY A 297 -19.00 13.98 -21.62
CA GLY A 297 -19.38 12.57 -21.44
C GLY A 297 -19.22 12.11 -20.00
N TYR A 298 -18.15 12.54 -19.33
CA TYR A 298 -17.94 12.23 -17.91
C TYR A 298 -19.03 12.81 -17.00
N GLN A 299 -19.43 14.05 -17.22
CA GLN A 299 -20.52 14.66 -16.44
C GLN A 299 -21.85 13.96 -16.68
N THR A 300 -22.13 13.57 -17.92
CA THR A 300 -23.31 12.76 -18.28
C THR A 300 -23.25 11.40 -17.58
N TRP A 301 -22.10 10.74 -17.58
CA TRP A 301 -21.88 9.44 -16.92
C TRP A 301 -22.10 9.53 -15.39
N LEU A 302 -21.56 10.58 -14.75
CA LEU A 302 -21.76 10.83 -13.31
C LEU A 302 -23.24 11.00 -12.95
N ASN A 303 -23.99 11.72 -13.77
CA ASN A 303 -25.42 12.00 -13.56
C ASN A 303 -26.31 10.81 -13.93
N THR A 304 -25.77 9.80 -14.61
CA THR A 304 -26.52 8.59 -14.97
C THR A 304 -26.59 7.66 -13.76
N PRO A 305 -27.79 7.13 -13.44
CA PRO A 305 -27.91 6.10 -12.40
C PRO A 305 -26.93 4.95 -12.65
N VAL A 306 -26.29 4.46 -11.60
CA VAL A 306 -25.19 3.48 -11.69
C VAL A 306 -25.52 2.28 -12.56
N ALA A 307 -26.75 1.73 -12.40
CA ALA A 307 -27.20 0.57 -13.17
C ALA A 307 -27.30 0.83 -14.69
N ASN A 308 -27.35 2.09 -15.11
CA ASN A 308 -27.52 2.50 -16.50
C ASN A 308 -26.25 3.12 -17.09
N ARG A 309 -25.16 3.20 -16.31
CA ARG A 309 -23.90 3.74 -16.78
C ARG A 309 -23.30 2.85 -17.86
N LEU A 310 -22.89 3.46 -18.96
CA LEU A 310 -22.22 2.78 -20.07
C LEU A 310 -20.81 3.35 -20.25
N ALA A 311 -19.90 2.49 -20.68
CA ALA A 311 -18.58 2.93 -21.08
C ALA A 311 -18.64 3.87 -22.30
N PHE A 312 -17.80 4.92 -22.31
CA PHE A 312 -17.72 5.91 -23.36
C PHE A 312 -16.27 6.30 -23.67
N SER A 313 -16.05 6.89 -24.84
CA SER A 313 -14.76 7.44 -25.21
C SER A 313 -14.68 8.91 -24.83
N MET A 314 -13.66 9.29 -24.06
CA MET A 314 -13.40 10.66 -23.65
C MET A 314 -12.74 11.47 -24.78
N THR A 315 -12.87 12.79 -24.70
CA THR A 315 -12.03 13.73 -25.44
C THR A 315 -11.16 14.48 -24.42
N THR A 316 -9.85 14.35 -24.52
CA THR A 316 -8.92 14.99 -23.59
C THR A 316 -7.62 15.39 -24.30
N ASP A 317 -6.96 16.44 -23.80
CA ASP A 317 -5.63 16.86 -24.25
C ASP A 317 -4.53 16.19 -23.43
N ASP A 318 -4.88 15.45 -22.37
CA ASP A 318 -3.91 14.80 -21.49
C ASP A 318 -3.21 13.63 -22.18
N LYS A 319 -1.93 13.81 -22.49
CA LYS A 319 -1.10 12.81 -23.19
C LYS A 319 -0.90 11.52 -22.38
N ARG A 320 -1.19 11.53 -21.10
CA ARG A 320 -1.11 10.33 -20.26
C ARG A 320 -2.28 9.38 -20.53
N LEU A 321 -3.42 9.89 -21.00
CA LEU A 321 -4.65 9.11 -21.18
C LEU A 321 -4.92 8.73 -22.61
N THR A 322 -4.72 9.64 -23.56
CA THR A 322 -4.95 9.39 -24.97
C THR A 322 -3.86 10.07 -25.78
N GLY A 323 -3.27 9.34 -26.72
CA GLY A 323 -2.42 9.97 -27.71
C GLY A 323 -3.24 10.70 -28.77
N ALA A 324 -2.56 11.45 -29.64
CA ALA A 324 -3.17 12.09 -30.80
C ALA A 324 -3.84 11.06 -31.73
N LEU A 325 -4.86 11.47 -32.49
CA LEU A 325 -5.38 10.67 -33.58
C LEU A 325 -4.29 10.56 -34.65
N GLY A 326 -3.90 9.34 -34.99
CA GLY A 326 -3.06 9.07 -36.11
C GLY A 326 -3.77 9.37 -37.45
N ALA A 327 -3.01 9.43 -38.53
CA ALA A 327 -3.58 9.63 -39.87
C ALA A 327 -4.57 8.52 -40.30
N ASP A 328 -4.52 7.36 -39.65
CA ASP A 328 -5.44 6.23 -39.80
C ASP A 328 -6.73 6.36 -39.00
N GLY A 329 -6.93 7.50 -38.30
CA GLY A 329 -8.09 7.74 -37.44
C GLY A 329 -8.08 6.98 -36.09
N LYS A 330 -6.98 6.26 -35.79
CA LYS A 330 -6.82 5.56 -34.50
C LYS A 330 -6.06 6.43 -33.53
N GLN A 331 -6.46 6.39 -32.28
CA GLN A 331 -5.72 7.08 -31.23
C GLN A 331 -4.39 6.39 -30.96
N THR A 332 -3.32 7.16 -30.83
CA THR A 332 -2.05 6.67 -30.32
C THR A 332 -2.20 6.31 -28.84
N GLN A 333 -1.32 5.46 -28.32
CA GLN A 333 -1.35 5.08 -26.90
C GLN A 333 -1.03 6.29 -26.02
N GLY A 334 -1.84 6.53 -24.98
CA GLY A 334 -1.46 7.43 -23.91
C GLY A 334 -0.31 6.85 -23.09
N LEU A 335 0.44 7.70 -22.41
CA LEU A 335 1.58 7.25 -21.59
C LEU A 335 1.15 6.31 -20.46
N TYR A 336 -0.02 6.56 -19.82
CA TYR A 336 -0.51 5.79 -18.67
C TYR A 336 -1.71 4.92 -19.00
N ALA A 337 -2.55 5.32 -19.91
CA ALA A 337 -3.70 4.55 -20.36
C ALA A 337 -3.94 4.73 -21.85
N LYS A 338 -4.63 3.78 -22.46
CA LYS A 338 -5.08 3.85 -23.84
C LYS A 338 -6.55 3.49 -23.95
N ASN A 339 -7.26 4.08 -24.90
CA ASN A 339 -8.62 3.71 -25.23
C ASN A 339 -8.61 2.43 -26.12
N GLU A 340 -9.09 1.33 -25.55
CA GLU A 340 -9.34 0.10 -26.30
C GLU A 340 -10.84 -0.10 -26.50
N TYR A 341 -11.44 0.75 -27.31
CA TYR A 341 -12.87 0.77 -27.58
C TYR A 341 -13.49 -0.63 -27.69
N ARG A 342 -14.40 -0.95 -26.76
CA ARG A 342 -15.13 -2.23 -26.67
C ARG A 342 -14.30 -3.51 -26.55
N THR A 343 -12.98 -3.44 -26.48
CA THR A 343 -12.15 -4.64 -26.41
C THR A 343 -12.22 -5.22 -25.00
N ARG A 344 -12.48 -6.53 -24.88
CA ARG A 344 -12.42 -7.31 -23.64
C ARG A 344 -13.29 -6.78 -22.47
N LEU A 345 -14.41 -6.15 -22.75
CA LEU A 345 -15.42 -5.90 -21.75
C LEU A 345 -16.18 -7.19 -21.47
N ILE A 346 -15.87 -7.87 -20.38
CA ILE A 346 -16.47 -9.15 -20.03
C ILE A 346 -17.68 -8.90 -19.14
N ALA A 347 -18.85 -8.73 -19.74
CA ALA A 347 -20.10 -8.42 -19.05
C ALA A 347 -20.48 -9.45 -17.96
N SER A 348 -20.16 -10.73 -18.18
CA SER A 348 -20.44 -11.80 -17.20
C SER A 348 -19.65 -11.69 -15.90
N ARG A 349 -18.55 -10.93 -15.90
CA ARG A 349 -17.70 -10.69 -14.70
C ARG A 349 -18.09 -9.42 -13.93
N GLY A 350 -19.14 -8.75 -14.35
CA GLY A 350 -19.63 -7.51 -13.77
C GLY A 350 -19.54 -6.36 -14.76
N THR A 351 -20.61 -5.63 -14.90
CA THR A 351 -20.68 -4.41 -15.74
C THR A 351 -20.33 -3.16 -14.96
N TYR A 352 -20.01 -3.34 -13.71
CA TYR A 352 -19.76 -2.27 -12.76
C TYR A 352 -18.53 -1.48 -13.18
N HIS A 353 -18.67 -0.20 -13.39
CA HIS A 353 -17.58 0.73 -13.70
C HIS A 353 -16.71 0.31 -14.89
N GLN A 354 -17.25 -0.47 -15.84
CA GLN A 354 -16.47 -0.81 -17.03
C GLN A 354 -16.09 0.45 -17.81
N THR A 355 -14.84 0.53 -18.19
CA THR A 355 -14.30 1.60 -19.02
C THR A 355 -13.66 1.05 -20.27
N PHE A 356 -13.48 1.89 -21.30
CA PHE A 356 -12.69 1.52 -22.47
C PHE A 356 -11.18 1.68 -22.23
N TYR A 357 -10.79 2.29 -21.10
CA TYR A 357 -9.41 2.68 -20.81
C TYR A 357 -8.66 1.59 -20.08
N VAL A 358 -7.70 0.97 -20.74
CA VAL A 358 -6.76 0.02 -20.17
C VAL A 358 -5.47 0.73 -19.81
N TYR A 359 -4.80 0.24 -18.76
CA TYR A 359 -3.51 0.81 -18.40
C TYR A 359 -2.42 0.43 -19.40
N ASN A 360 -1.58 1.41 -19.70
CA ASN A 360 -0.35 1.26 -20.48
C ASN A 360 0.90 1.52 -19.61
N ARG A 361 0.70 2.15 -18.47
CA ARG A 361 1.75 2.41 -17.49
C ARG A 361 2.30 1.09 -16.96
N ASN A 362 3.62 1.01 -16.82
CA ASN A 362 4.36 -0.19 -16.38
C ASN A 362 4.20 -1.43 -17.28
N ARG A 363 3.69 -1.28 -18.50
CA ARG A 363 3.48 -2.41 -19.40
C ARG A 363 4.80 -3.05 -19.81
N ASP A 364 5.83 -2.26 -20.08
CA ASP A 364 7.19 -2.71 -20.40
C ASP A 364 7.75 -3.59 -19.28
N TYR A 365 7.60 -3.19 -18.01
CA TYR A 365 7.95 -4.01 -16.87
C TYR A 365 7.06 -5.26 -16.77
N ALA A 366 5.74 -5.07 -16.79
CA ALA A 366 4.79 -6.13 -16.45
C ALA A 366 4.66 -7.21 -17.52
N VAL A 367 4.82 -6.83 -18.80
CA VAL A 367 4.62 -7.73 -19.95
C VAL A 367 5.92 -8.03 -20.66
N ASP A 368 6.58 -6.98 -21.15
CA ASP A 368 7.68 -7.14 -22.08
C ASP A 368 8.94 -7.65 -21.38
N ALA A 369 9.15 -7.28 -20.12
CA ALA A 369 10.26 -7.74 -19.30
C ALA A 369 9.91 -8.91 -18.36
N GLY A 370 8.68 -9.45 -18.37
CA GLY A 370 8.29 -10.59 -17.55
C GLY A 370 8.39 -10.33 -16.04
N LEU A 371 7.95 -9.14 -15.59
CA LEU A 371 8.05 -8.67 -14.20
C LEU A 371 9.49 -8.42 -13.73
N GLN A 372 10.43 -8.26 -14.63
CA GLN A 372 11.82 -7.91 -14.34
C GLN A 372 12.06 -6.43 -14.63
N GLY A 373 12.57 -5.69 -13.66
CA GLY A 373 12.83 -4.27 -13.82
C GLY A 373 12.35 -3.41 -12.64
N PRO A 374 12.48 -2.09 -12.71
CA PRO A 374 12.19 -1.20 -11.59
C PRO A 374 10.69 -1.15 -11.28
N MET A 375 10.34 -1.40 -10.02
CA MET A 375 9.00 -1.27 -9.47
C MET A 375 8.94 -0.02 -8.60
N TYR A 376 8.46 1.08 -9.14
CA TYR A 376 8.39 2.33 -8.40
C TYR A 376 7.40 2.21 -7.23
N ASP A 377 7.87 2.52 -6.02
CA ASP A 377 7.02 2.63 -4.82
C ASP A 377 6.83 4.10 -4.43
N LEU A 378 7.91 4.86 -4.34
CA LEU A 378 7.90 6.29 -4.07
C LEU A 378 8.52 7.02 -5.25
N THR A 379 7.80 8.01 -5.80
CA THR A 379 8.25 8.78 -6.96
C THR A 379 8.54 10.23 -6.59
N GLN A 380 9.33 10.91 -7.42
CA GLN A 380 9.52 12.35 -7.28
C GLN A 380 8.21 13.12 -7.49
N SER A 381 7.35 12.65 -8.39
CA SER A 381 6.02 13.25 -8.60
C SER A 381 5.17 13.23 -7.32
N GLU A 382 5.20 12.13 -6.56
CA GLU A 382 4.48 12.06 -5.29
C GLU A 382 5.03 13.07 -4.27
N LEU A 383 6.35 13.15 -4.12
CA LEU A 383 7.00 14.08 -3.20
C LEU A 383 6.72 15.54 -3.59
N ASP A 384 6.76 15.85 -4.87
CA ASP A 384 6.44 17.18 -5.40
C ASP A 384 4.97 17.55 -5.16
N LEU A 385 4.05 16.62 -5.36
CA LEU A 385 2.62 16.85 -5.18
C LEU A 385 2.19 16.90 -3.70
N LEU A 386 2.85 16.14 -2.82
CA LEU A 386 2.71 16.32 -1.36
C LEU A 386 3.20 17.71 -0.94
N THR A 387 4.31 18.16 -1.50
CA THR A 387 4.83 19.49 -1.27
C THR A 387 3.88 20.57 -1.82
N ALA A 388 3.27 20.34 -3.00
CA ALA A 388 2.28 21.25 -3.57
C ALA A 388 1.03 21.38 -2.69
N GLU A 389 0.55 20.29 -2.09
CA GLU A 389 -0.54 20.35 -1.12
C GLU A 389 -0.13 21.15 0.13
N ALA A 390 1.09 20.93 0.64
CA ALA A 390 1.61 21.71 1.74
C ALA A 390 1.71 23.22 1.40
N GLU A 391 2.11 23.55 0.18
CA GLU A 391 2.13 24.95 -0.29
C GLU A 391 0.73 25.58 -0.34
N LEU A 392 -0.29 24.84 -0.77
CA LEU A 392 -1.68 25.34 -0.75
C LEU A 392 -2.22 25.52 0.66
N ARG A 393 -1.74 24.75 1.64
CA ARG A 393 -2.23 24.80 3.02
C ARG A 393 -1.48 25.82 3.90
N VAL A 394 -0.14 25.87 3.77
CA VAL A 394 0.70 26.66 4.68
C VAL A 394 1.79 27.47 3.96
N GLY A 395 1.79 27.51 2.65
CA GLY A 395 2.74 28.23 1.81
C GLY A 395 2.09 29.19 0.84
N THR A 396 2.42 29.09 -0.45
CA THR A 396 1.92 29.99 -1.49
C THR A 396 1.33 29.25 -2.68
N ALA A 397 0.27 29.83 -3.27
CA ALA A 397 -0.34 29.30 -4.49
C ALA A 397 0.64 29.23 -5.68
N ALA A 398 1.55 30.22 -5.78
CA ALA A 398 2.57 30.23 -6.85
C ALA A 398 3.56 29.07 -6.74
N ALA A 399 4.02 28.74 -5.52
CA ALA A 399 4.88 27.58 -5.32
C ALA A 399 4.13 26.26 -5.61
N ALA A 400 2.87 26.15 -5.20
CA ALA A 400 2.04 25.01 -5.53
C ALA A 400 1.86 24.84 -7.04
N ALA A 401 1.53 25.92 -7.77
CA ALA A 401 1.40 25.90 -9.22
C ALA A 401 2.69 25.40 -9.92
N THR A 402 3.85 25.87 -9.44
CA THR A 402 5.14 25.42 -9.97
C THR A 402 5.35 23.91 -9.83
N LEU A 403 4.98 23.35 -8.69
CA LEU A 403 5.11 21.92 -8.43
C LEU A 403 4.09 21.09 -9.23
N ILE A 404 2.84 21.51 -9.28
CA ILE A 404 1.78 20.89 -10.08
C ILE A 404 2.17 20.84 -11.57
N ASN A 405 2.79 21.90 -12.08
CA ASN A 405 3.19 22.00 -13.48
C ASN A 405 4.30 21.02 -13.88
N LYS A 406 5.07 20.47 -12.93
CA LYS A 406 6.05 19.43 -13.25
C LYS A 406 5.39 18.20 -13.90
N THR A 407 4.23 17.79 -13.40
CA THR A 407 3.47 16.67 -13.96
C THR A 407 2.43 17.11 -14.97
N ARG A 408 1.68 18.14 -14.66
CA ARG A 408 0.62 18.66 -15.53
C ARG A 408 1.13 19.05 -16.92
N VAL A 409 2.18 19.85 -16.98
CA VAL A 409 2.82 20.28 -18.25
C VAL A 409 3.80 19.21 -18.72
N GLY A 410 4.67 18.73 -17.82
CA GLY A 410 5.77 17.82 -18.19
C GLY A 410 5.26 16.46 -18.69
N ASN A 411 4.37 15.82 -17.97
CA ASN A 411 3.84 14.49 -18.31
C ASN A 411 2.54 14.58 -19.12
N GLY A 412 1.62 15.45 -18.71
CA GLY A 412 0.29 15.59 -19.30
C GLY A 412 0.29 16.40 -20.58
N GLY A 413 1.23 17.33 -20.79
CA GLY A 413 1.21 18.30 -21.87
C GLY A 413 0.03 19.26 -21.82
N LEU A 414 -0.57 19.43 -20.65
CA LEU A 414 -1.71 20.32 -20.40
C LEU A 414 -1.25 21.75 -20.23
N THR A 415 -2.17 22.70 -20.36
CA THR A 415 -1.92 24.13 -20.10
C THR A 415 -1.45 24.32 -18.66
N ALA A 416 -0.44 25.16 -18.47
CA ALA A 416 0.12 25.41 -17.15
C ALA A 416 -0.93 25.95 -16.15
N ALA A 417 -0.92 25.39 -14.94
CA ALA A 417 -1.63 25.94 -13.81
C ALA A 417 -1.02 27.28 -13.40
N THR A 418 -1.85 28.22 -12.98
CA THR A 418 -1.43 29.54 -12.46
C THR A 418 -1.97 29.73 -11.05
N ASP A 419 -1.41 30.69 -10.32
CA ASP A 419 -1.84 31.05 -8.97
C ASP A 419 -3.13 31.90 -8.91
N ALA A 420 -3.70 32.21 -10.07
CA ALA A 420 -4.88 33.10 -10.17
C ALA A 420 -6.12 32.55 -9.46
N LYS A 421 -6.23 31.22 -9.28
CA LYS A 421 -7.37 30.56 -8.67
C LYS A 421 -6.90 29.40 -7.77
N ALA A 422 -6.59 29.70 -6.53
CA ALA A 422 -6.17 28.67 -5.57
C ALA A 422 -7.29 27.64 -5.32
N GLY A 423 -8.53 28.08 -5.12
CA GLY A 423 -9.66 27.22 -4.77
C GLY A 423 -9.65 26.80 -3.30
N ALA A 424 -10.36 25.71 -3.00
CA ALA A 424 -10.47 25.12 -1.68
C ALA A 424 -10.22 23.62 -1.71
N ASP A 425 -9.84 23.02 -0.60
CA ASP A 425 -9.60 21.58 -0.48
C ASP A 425 -10.89 20.73 -0.64
N THR A 426 -12.04 21.37 -0.67
CA THR A 426 -13.33 20.77 -1.01
C THR A 426 -13.59 20.68 -2.53
N ASP A 427 -12.78 21.35 -3.35
CA ASP A 427 -12.93 21.32 -4.80
C ASP A 427 -12.71 19.89 -5.34
N GLN A 428 -13.56 19.47 -6.28
CA GLN A 428 -13.43 18.15 -6.89
C GLN A 428 -12.26 18.11 -7.89
N PRO A 429 -11.63 16.92 -8.11
CA PRO A 429 -10.58 16.78 -9.11
C PRO A 429 -11.03 17.27 -10.49
N ASN A 430 -10.22 18.08 -11.14
CA ASN A 430 -10.49 18.60 -12.48
C ASN A 430 -9.19 19.02 -13.17
N ALA A 431 -8.97 18.50 -14.38
CA ALA A 431 -7.79 18.78 -15.19
C ALA A 431 -8.00 19.92 -16.20
N LEU A 432 -9.24 20.39 -16.40
CA LEU A 432 -9.58 21.35 -17.45
C LEU A 432 -9.04 22.73 -17.12
N ASP A 433 -8.81 23.51 -18.17
CA ASP A 433 -8.32 24.89 -18.04
C ASP A 433 -9.30 25.75 -17.26
N GLY A 434 -8.76 26.66 -16.45
CA GLY A 434 -9.55 27.52 -15.55
C GLY A 434 -10.04 26.84 -14.27
N SER A 435 -9.72 25.57 -14.04
CA SER A 435 -9.93 24.91 -12.76
C SER A 435 -9.04 25.50 -11.67
N SER A 436 -9.42 25.27 -10.40
CA SER A 436 -8.60 25.72 -9.27
C SER A 436 -7.33 24.88 -9.13
N LEU A 437 -6.32 25.41 -8.43
CA LEU A 437 -5.11 24.67 -8.11
C LEU A 437 -5.42 23.42 -7.27
N TRP A 438 -6.38 23.49 -6.35
CA TRP A 438 -6.81 22.33 -5.59
C TRP A 438 -7.39 21.23 -6.49
N SER A 439 -8.25 21.59 -7.45
CA SER A 439 -8.79 20.62 -8.41
C SER A 439 -7.71 19.98 -9.25
N MET A 440 -6.76 20.78 -9.75
CA MET A 440 -5.64 20.31 -10.55
C MET A 440 -4.69 19.44 -9.72
N LEU A 441 -4.34 19.84 -8.50
CA LEU A 441 -3.52 19.07 -7.58
C LEU A 441 -4.11 17.68 -7.33
N LYS A 442 -5.41 17.61 -6.99
CA LYS A 442 -6.08 16.33 -6.72
C LYS A 442 -6.05 15.42 -7.94
N TYR A 443 -6.31 15.96 -9.12
CA TYR A 443 -6.23 15.21 -10.37
C TYR A 443 -4.81 14.68 -10.62
N GLU A 444 -3.79 15.55 -10.55
CA GLU A 444 -2.40 15.19 -10.76
C GLU A 444 -1.95 14.13 -9.74
N ALA A 445 -2.24 14.31 -8.45
CA ALA A 445 -1.85 13.39 -7.40
C ALA A 445 -2.50 12.01 -7.57
N MET A 446 -3.75 11.95 -8.00
CA MET A 446 -4.41 10.67 -8.27
C MET A 446 -3.81 9.97 -9.48
N LEU A 447 -3.63 10.69 -10.60
CA LEU A 447 -3.16 10.09 -11.85
C LEU A 447 -1.68 9.68 -11.76
N GLU A 448 -0.82 10.53 -11.17
CA GLU A 448 0.61 10.26 -11.05
C GLU A 448 0.94 9.10 -10.09
N ASN A 449 0.09 8.87 -9.07
CA ASN A 449 0.31 7.78 -8.12
C ASN A 449 -0.36 6.45 -8.52
N THR A 450 -1.18 6.46 -9.58
CA THR A 450 -1.86 5.24 -10.04
C THR A 450 -0.86 4.20 -10.54
N LEU A 451 -1.01 2.96 -10.06
CA LEU A 451 -0.11 1.82 -10.32
C LEU A 451 1.34 2.05 -9.87
N ILE A 452 1.58 2.94 -8.92
CA ILE A 452 2.86 3.12 -8.23
C ILE A 452 2.76 2.44 -6.86
N HIS A 453 2.29 3.13 -5.85
CA HIS A 453 2.04 2.54 -4.54
C HIS A 453 0.53 2.28 -4.38
N PRO A 454 0.09 1.04 -4.09
CA PRO A 454 -1.33 0.67 -4.11
C PRO A 454 -2.23 1.52 -3.21
N TYR A 455 -1.71 2.02 -2.10
CA TYR A 455 -2.49 2.72 -1.06
C TYR A 455 -2.57 4.23 -1.25
N THR A 456 -1.67 4.86 -2.03
CA THR A 456 -1.55 6.33 -2.10
C THR A 456 -2.84 6.99 -2.59
N GLY A 457 -3.48 6.47 -3.63
CA GLY A 457 -4.75 7.00 -4.13
C GLY A 457 -5.87 6.96 -3.07
N TYR A 458 -5.95 5.86 -2.32
CA TYR A 458 -6.91 5.70 -1.24
C TYR A 458 -6.64 6.66 -0.07
N MET A 459 -5.38 6.78 0.37
CA MET A 459 -4.97 7.73 1.40
C MET A 459 -5.35 9.17 1.03
N ASN A 460 -5.09 9.56 -0.21
CA ASN A 460 -5.38 10.89 -0.71
C ASN A 460 -6.88 11.19 -0.73
N ARG A 461 -7.67 10.38 -1.45
CA ARG A 461 -9.12 10.61 -1.57
C ARG A 461 -9.85 10.55 -0.24
N ARG A 462 -9.45 9.62 0.63
CA ARG A 462 -9.98 9.52 1.97
C ARG A 462 -9.72 10.78 2.79
N GLY A 463 -8.47 11.25 2.79
CA GLY A 463 -8.07 12.44 3.50
C GLY A 463 -8.69 13.73 2.93
N TRP A 464 -9.00 13.79 1.63
CA TRP A 464 -9.71 14.92 1.03
C TRP A 464 -11.24 14.84 1.21
N GLY A 465 -11.78 13.70 1.66
CA GLY A 465 -13.22 13.47 1.72
C GLY A 465 -13.86 13.18 0.36
N ASP A 466 -13.06 12.75 -0.62
CA ASP A 466 -13.48 12.54 -2.02
C ASP A 466 -13.84 11.07 -2.32
N LEU A 467 -13.82 10.17 -1.33
CA LEU A 467 -14.24 8.79 -1.52
C LEU A 467 -15.73 8.71 -1.84
N THR A 468 -16.12 7.78 -2.68
CA THR A 468 -17.54 7.47 -2.90
C THR A 468 -18.22 7.16 -1.56
N LYS A 469 -19.39 7.78 -1.33
CA LYS A 469 -20.14 7.64 -0.08
C LYS A 469 -20.31 6.17 0.33
N GLY A 470 -19.98 5.87 1.57
CA GLY A 470 -20.06 4.53 2.13
C GLY A 470 -18.79 3.70 1.97
N THR A 471 -17.76 4.19 1.26
CA THR A 471 -16.45 3.53 1.26
C THR A 471 -15.86 3.55 2.67
N PRO A 472 -15.38 2.41 3.21
CA PRO A 472 -14.76 2.41 4.52
C PRO A 472 -13.52 3.32 4.52
N THR A 473 -13.36 4.13 5.55
CA THR A 473 -12.21 5.02 5.70
C THR A 473 -10.99 4.31 6.31
N HIS A 474 -11.18 3.12 6.81
CA HIS A 474 -10.19 2.16 7.30
C HIS A 474 -10.84 0.76 7.34
N LEU A 475 -10.04 -0.27 7.44
CA LEU A 475 -10.52 -1.62 7.70
C LEU A 475 -10.49 -1.91 9.20
N ALA A 476 -11.33 -2.84 9.63
CA ALA A 476 -11.29 -3.40 10.97
C ALA A 476 -10.05 -4.30 11.13
N ILE A 477 -9.64 -4.55 12.37
CA ILE A 477 -8.75 -5.67 12.67
C ILE A 477 -9.33 -6.91 11.99
N PRO A 478 -8.50 -7.74 11.28
CA PRO A 478 -9.01 -8.92 10.59
C PRO A 478 -9.86 -9.81 11.50
N GLY A 479 -10.98 -10.30 10.97
CA GLY A 479 -11.91 -11.12 11.76
C GLY A 479 -11.27 -12.34 12.37
N LYS A 480 -10.31 -12.96 11.68
CA LYS A 480 -9.52 -14.07 12.23
C LYS A 480 -8.66 -13.67 13.43
N GLU A 481 -8.10 -12.46 13.41
CA GLU A 481 -7.33 -11.93 14.54
C GLU A 481 -8.25 -11.61 15.71
N LEU A 482 -9.43 -11.04 15.45
CA LEU A 482 -10.43 -10.80 16.49
C LEU A 482 -10.90 -12.09 17.18
N GLU A 483 -11.00 -13.22 16.43
CA GLU A 483 -11.28 -14.54 17.03
C GLU A 483 -10.16 -14.98 17.99
N ILE A 484 -8.90 -14.79 17.60
CA ILE A 484 -7.73 -15.10 18.46
C ILE A 484 -7.74 -14.24 19.72
N LEU A 485 -8.08 -12.97 19.59
CA LEU A 485 -8.16 -12.01 20.68
C LEU A 485 -9.44 -12.14 21.53
N LEU A 486 -10.35 -13.06 21.18
CA LEU A 486 -11.66 -13.24 21.80
C LEU A 486 -12.51 -11.95 21.79
N MET A 487 -12.38 -11.15 20.74
CA MET A 487 -13.12 -9.92 20.53
C MET A 487 -14.29 -10.14 19.57
N GLU A 488 -15.35 -9.33 19.71
CA GLU A 488 -16.44 -9.32 18.75
C GLU A 488 -15.96 -8.85 17.38
N ASN A 489 -16.41 -9.53 16.32
CA ASN A 489 -16.15 -9.13 14.95
C ASN A 489 -16.96 -7.87 14.60
N TYR A 490 -16.30 -6.90 13.96
CA TYR A 490 -16.88 -5.64 13.51
C TYR A 490 -16.35 -5.27 12.13
N THR A 491 -16.96 -4.27 11.49
CA THR A 491 -16.56 -3.80 10.16
C THR A 491 -16.86 -2.32 9.99
N PHE A 492 -16.42 -1.77 8.87
CA PHE A 492 -16.64 -0.38 8.46
C PHE A 492 -17.21 -0.31 7.04
N GLY A 493 -17.76 0.83 6.70
CA GLY A 493 -18.34 1.10 5.39
C GLY A 493 -19.86 0.89 5.33
N GLY A 494 -20.44 1.14 4.16
CA GLY A 494 -21.89 1.16 3.93
C GLY A 494 -22.45 2.57 3.94
N GLN A 495 -23.72 2.69 3.51
CA GLN A 495 -24.33 3.99 3.20
C GLN A 495 -24.56 4.90 4.42
N ALA A 496 -24.70 4.31 5.61
CA ALA A 496 -25.03 5.09 6.80
C ALA A 496 -23.79 5.66 7.51
N ASP A 497 -22.66 4.91 7.56
CA ASP A 497 -21.61 5.24 8.53
C ASP A 497 -20.22 4.67 8.15
N ALA A 498 -19.66 5.15 7.05
CA ALA A 498 -18.40 4.65 6.50
C ALA A 498 -17.22 4.62 7.48
N GLY A 499 -17.18 5.56 8.42
CA GLY A 499 -16.12 5.70 9.43
C GLY A 499 -16.45 5.19 10.83
N LYS A 500 -17.64 4.61 11.03
CA LYS A 500 -18.04 4.05 12.32
C LYS A 500 -18.13 2.52 12.26
N PRO A 501 -17.76 1.81 13.35
CA PRO A 501 -17.85 0.37 13.37
C PRO A 501 -19.31 -0.09 13.33
N GLY A 502 -19.58 -1.03 12.42
CA GLY A 502 -20.80 -1.81 12.37
C GLY A 502 -20.52 -3.24 12.82
N THR A 503 -21.57 -4.04 13.04
CA THR A 503 -21.43 -5.46 13.34
C THR A 503 -21.28 -6.23 12.04
N ALA A 504 -20.14 -6.90 11.81
CA ALA A 504 -20.05 -7.94 10.78
C ALA A 504 -20.90 -9.11 11.25
N GLY A 505 -21.94 -9.46 10.46
CA GLY A 505 -22.94 -10.46 10.82
C GLY A 505 -22.35 -11.70 11.51
N ARG A 506 -23.10 -12.26 12.46
CA ARG A 506 -22.67 -13.36 13.34
C ARG A 506 -21.97 -14.46 12.56
N ILE A 507 -20.75 -14.77 12.98
CA ILE A 507 -20.02 -15.97 12.56
C ILE A 507 -20.90 -17.16 12.95
N SER A 508 -21.39 -17.91 11.97
CA SER A 508 -21.99 -19.19 12.27
C SER A 508 -20.86 -20.13 12.70
N ASN A 509 -20.85 -20.55 13.97
CA ASN A 509 -19.94 -21.56 14.52
C ASN A 509 -20.13 -22.94 13.84
N LYS A 510 -19.91 -23.03 12.55
CA LYS A 510 -19.88 -24.32 11.83
C LYS A 510 -18.49 -24.52 11.23
N GLY A 511 -17.67 -25.22 12.01
CA GLY A 511 -16.48 -25.92 11.51
C GLY A 511 -15.17 -25.17 11.69
N PHE A 512 -14.61 -25.26 12.87
CA PHE A 512 -13.17 -25.07 13.08
C PHE A 512 -12.40 -26.06 12.21
N ARG A 513 -11.72 -25.58 11.17
CA ARG A 513 -10.54 -26.25 10.61
C ARG A 513 -9.35 -25.36 10.90
N VAL A 514 -8.56 -25.78 11.87
CA VAL A 514 -7.19 -25.30 12.03
C VAL A 514 -6.46 -25.69 10.74
N ARG A 515 -6.32 -24.76 9.80
CA ARG A 515 -5.31 -24.92 8.76
C ARG A 515 -3.99 -24.56 9.43
N GLY A 516 -3.12 -25.59 9.55
CA GLY A 516 -1.74 -25.37 9.87
C GLY A 516 -1.13 -24.32 8.94
N PHE A 517 -0.06 -23.69 9.39
CA PHE A 517 0.77 -22.79 8.58
C PHE A 517 1.40 -23.57 7.42
N ASP A 518 0.62 -23.89 6.40
CA ASP A 518 1.11 -24.23 5.09
C ASP A 518 1.06 -22.92 4.28
N ILE A 519 2.18 -22.22 4.31
CA ILE A 519 2.49 -21.26 3.27
C ILE A 519 2.78 -22.11 2.03
N GLU A 520 1.75 -22.56 1.35
CA GLU A 520 1.88 -22.94 -0.03
C GLU A 520 2.17 -21.67 -0.81
N PHE A 521 3.46 -21.48 -1.08
CA PHE A 521 3.89 -20.60 -2.16
C PHE A 521 3.30 -21.21 -3.44
N GLU A 522 2.15 -20.70 -3.89
CA GLU A 522 1.78 -20.90 -5.27
C GLU A 522 2.99 -20.45 -6.10
N LYS A 523 3.73 -21.42 -6.61
CA LYS A 523 4.66 -21.15 -7.69
C LYS A 523 3.82 -20.51 -8.77
N VAL A 524 3.98 -19.20 -8.94
CA VAL A 524 3.48 -18.50 -10.12
C VAL A 524 4.32 -19.04 -11.26
N THR A 525 3.90 -20.20 -11.78
CA THR A 525 4.32 -20.60 -13.12
C THR A 525 3.81 -19.50 -14.02
N PRO A 526 4.63 -18.85 -14.83
CA PRO A 526 4.14 -17.91 -15.82
C PRO A 526 3.07 -18.67 -16.61
N LEU A 527 1.81 -18.31 -16.46
CA LEU A 527 0.77 -18.73 -17.35
C LEU A 527 1.09 -18.06 -18.69
N ILE A 528 1.98 -18.68 -19.46
CA ILE A 528 2.02 -18.51 -20.90
C ILE A 528 0.71 -19.17 -21.34
N ASP A 529 -0.31 -18.35 -21.43
CA ASP A 529 -1.62 -18.76 -21.90
C ASP A 529 -1.49 -19.19 -23.35
N ALA A 530 -1.51 -20.52 -23.56
CA ALA A 530 -1.53 -21.13 -24.90
C ALA A 530 -2.91 -20.94 -25.59
N ASP A 531 -3.84 -20.22 -25.00
CA ASP A 531 -5.21 -20.01 -25.51
C ASP A 531 -5.47 -18.53 -25.89
N LEU A 532 -4.58 -17.92 -26.66
CA LEU A 532 -4.83 -16.68 -27.38
C LEU A 532 -5.06 -16.99 -28.86
N HIS A 533 -6.22 -17.54 -29.19
CA HIS A 533 -6.81 -17.48 -30.52
C HIS A 533 -8.12 -16.71 -30.50
#